data_c398d85194cae03fcb31d21a17b45bc2
#
_entry.id   c398d85194cae03fcb31d21a17b45bc2
#
_cell.length_a   1.000
_cell.length_b   1.000
_cell.length_c   1.000
_cell.angle_alpha   90.00
_cell.angle_beta   90.00
_cell.angle_gamma   90.00
#
_symmetry.space_group_name_H-M   'P 1'
#
loop_
_entity.id
_entity.type
_entity.pdbx_description
1 polymer ?
#
loop_
_entity_poly.entity_id
_entity_poly.type
_entity_poly.pdbx_seq_one_letter_code
_entity_poly.pdbx_strand_id
1 'polypeptide(L)'
;MAKKVTGYIKLQIPAAKATPAPPVGPALGQHGVNIVQFTKEFNARTADQEGMIIPVVITVYQDRSFSFITKTPPAAVLLKKACKIQSGSAVPNKTKVATITKAEVQKIAELKMPDLNAASIEAAISMISGTARSMGITVVD
;
A
#
# COMPACT_ATOMS: atom_id res chain seq x y z
N MET A 1 -25.06 0.70 -19.09
CA MET A 1 -23.97 0.80 -20.08
C MET A 1 -22.63 0.97 -19.38
N ALA A 2 -21.59 0.33 -19.89
CA ALA A 2 -20.27 0.49 -19.35
C ALA A 2 -19.74 1.90 -19.64
N LYS A 3 -19.23 2.59 -18.62
CA LYS A 3 -18.64 3.92 -18.78
C LYS A 3 -17.24 3.79 -19.40
N LYS A 4 -16.89 4.72 -20.26
CA LYS A 4 -15.56 4.72 -20.86
C LYS A 4 -14.54 5.26 -19.85
N VAL A 5 -13.46 4.52 -19.64
CA VAL A 5 -12.38 4.91 -18.76
C VAL A 5 -11.49 5.92 -19.46
N THR A 6 -11.24 7.07 -18.81
CA THR A 6 -10.32 8.09 -19.32
C THR A 6 -8.93 8.01 -18.70
N GLY A 7 -8.81 7.40 -17.52
CA GLY A 7 -7.51 7.25 -16.90
C GLY A 7 -7.57 6.55 -15.56
N TYR A 8 -6.38 6.28 -15.04
CA TYR A 8 -6.19 5.66 -13.73
C TYR A 8 -5.28 6.55 -12.89
N ILE A 9 -5.58 6.62 -11.60
CA ILE A 9 -4.76 7.35 -10.63
C ILE A 9 -4.35 6.35 -9.56
N LYS A 10 -3.05 6.25 -9.30
CA LYS A 10 -2.51 5.37 -8.26
C LYS A 10 -1.89 6.21 -7.17
N LEU A 11 -2.35 6.04 -5.94
CA LEU A 11 -1.89 6.81 -4.79
C LEU A 11 -1.65 5.89 -3.61
N GLN A 12 -0.81 6.34 -2.68
CA GLN A 12 -0.64 5.73 -1.36
C GLN A 12 -1.03 6.78 -0.33
N ILE A 13 -2.07 6.51 0.44
CA ILE A 13 -2.66 7.47 1.37
C ILE A 13 -2.76 6.82 2.74
N PRO A 14 -2.37 7.53 3.83
CA PRO A 14 -2.61 7.02 5.18
C PRO A 14 -4.09 6.74 5.41
N ALA A 15 -4.40 5.57 5.99
CA ALA A 15 -5.77 5.15 6.22
C ALA A 15 -6.52 6.16 7.11
N ALA A 16 -7.75 6.46 6.76
CA ALA A 16 -8.63 7.40 7.45
C ALA A 16 -8.09 8.85 7.52
N LYS A 17 -7.06 9.18 6.74
CA LYS A 17 -6.41 10.50 6.76
C LYS A 17 -6.31 11.15 5.37
N ALA A 18 -7.17 10.75 4.44
CA ALA A 18 -7.20 11.40 3.13
C ALA A 18 -7.75 12.84 3.28
N THR A 19 -7.04 13.78 2.67
CA THR A 19 -7.41 15.20 2.67
C THR A 19 -7.26 15.77 1.27
N PRO A 20 -7.91 16.91 0.96
CA PRO A 20 -7.73 17.58 -0.33
C PRO A 20 -6.33 18.15 -0.56
N ALA A 21 -5.49 18.15 0.47
CA ALA A 21 -4.10 18.60 0.37
C ALA A 21 -3.24 17.66 -0.49
N PRO A 22 -2.11 18.11 -1.04
CA PRO A 22 -1.20 17.22 -1.77
C PRO A 22 -0.85 15.97 -0.94
N PRO A 23 -0.70 14.78 -1.57
CA PRO A 23 -0.71 14.53 -3.02
C PRO A 23 -2.08 14.26 -3.64
N VAL A 24 -3.15 14.19 -2.83
CA VAL A 24 -4.47 13.77 -3.29
C VAL A 24 -5.12 14.83 -4.19
N GLY A 25 -5.13 16.07 -3.73
CA GLY A 25 -5.79 17.17 -4.45
C GLY A 25 -5.29 17.33 -5.89
N PRO A 26 -3.99 17.57 -6.10
CA PRO A 26 -3.47 17.75 -7.45
C PRO A 26 -3.69 16.54 -8.35
N ALA A 27 -3.52 15.32 -7.84
CA ALA A 27 -3.70 14.11 -8.63
C ALA A 27 -5.14 13.96 -9.12
N LEU A 28 -6.11 14.19 -8.25
CA LEU A 28 -7.53 14.08 -8.61
C LEU A 28 -8.01 15.30 -9.42
N GLY A 29 -7.49 16.48 -9.11
CA GLY A 29 -7.87 17.71 -9.80
C GLY A 29 -7.54 17.70 -11.27
N GLN A 30 -6.41 17.11 -11.64
CA GLN A 30 -6.01 16.98 -13.05
C GLN A 30 -7.01 16.18 -13.89
N HIS A 31 -7.75 15.27 -13.24
CA HIS A 31 -8.74 14.42 -13.90
C HIS A 31 -10.17 14.92 -13.71
N GLY A 32 -10.36 16.03 -12.99
CA GLY A 32 -11.68 16.61 -12.75
C GLY A 32 -12.55 15.79 -11.79
N VAL A 33 -11.94 14.96 -10.95
CA VAL A 33 -12.65 14.11 -9.98
C VAL A 33 -13.04 14.93 -8.75
N ASN A 34 -14.20 14.61 -8.15
CA ASN A 34 -14.65 15.25 -6.91
C ASN A 34 -13.79 14.78 -5.73
N ILE A 35 -12.87 15.64 -5.32
CA ILE A 35 -11.89 15.35 -4.27
C ILE A 35 -12.58 15.11 -2.91
N VAL A 36 -13.58 15.92 -2.57
CA VAL A 36 -14.28 15.82 -1.28
C VAL A 36 -15.02 14.48 -1.15
N GLN A 37 -15.71 14.09 -2.21
CA GLN A 37 -16.41 12.79 -2.24
C GLN A 37 -15.43 11.63 -2.07
N PHE A 38 -14.31 11.66 -2.81
CA PHE A 38 -13.27 10.63 -2.71
C PHE A 38 -12.71 10.53 -1.29
N THR A 39 -12.35 11.65 -0.68
CA THR A 39 -11.76 11.64 0.67
C THR A 39 -12.73 11.08 1.70
N LYS A 40 -14.01 11.43 1.61
CA LYS A 40 -15.04 10.89 2.51
C LYS A 40 -15.18 9.38 2.37
N GLU A 41 -15.29 8.89 1.13
CA GLU A 41 -15.46 7.46 0.87
C GLU A 41 -14.22 6.66 1.27
N PHE A 42 -13.04 7.17 0.95
CA PHE A 42 -11.78 6.53 1.33
C PHE A 42 -11.64 6.43 2.84
N ASN A 43 -11.86 7.54 3.55
CA ASN A 43 -11.75 7.57 5.00
C ASN A 43 -12.75 6.59 5.65
N ALA A 44 -13.96 6.51 5.13
CA ALA A 44 -14.98 5.57 5.63
C ALA A 44 -14.54 4.11 5.43
N ARG A 45 -13.98 3.79 4.25
CA ARG A 45 -13.55 2.42 3.94
C ARG A 45 -12.29 1.99 4.69
N THR A 46 -11.44 2.93 5.09
CA THR A 46 -10.16 2.62 5.73
C THR A 46 -10.14 2.95 7.22
N ALA A 47 -11.27 3.31 7.80
CA ALA A 47 -11.35 3.71 9.21
C ALA A 47 -10.83 2.65 10.19
N ASP A 48 -11.05 1.37 9.86
CA ASP A 48 -10.58 0.24 10.67
C ASP A 48 -9.10 -0.10 10.47
N GLN A 49 -8.45 0.54 9.51
CA GLN A 49 -7.03 0.30 9.17
C GLN A 49 -6.15 1.50 9.52
N GLU A 50 -6.61 2.34 10.44
CA GLU A 50 -5.87 3.53 10.85
C GLU A 50 -4.44 3.20 11.27
N GLY A 51 -3.50 4.05 10.86
CA GLY A 51 -2.08 3.84 11.11
C GLY A 51 -1.34 3.08 10.01
N MET A 52 -2.07 2.61 8.99
CA MET A 52 -1.48 1.95 7.82
C MET A 52 -1.49 2.88 6.62
N ILE A 53 -0.55 2.69 5.70
CA ILE A 53 -0.60 3.34 4.39
C ILE A 53 -1.32 2.42 3.43
N ILE A 54 -2.38 2.91 2.80
CA ILE A 54 -3.23 2.11 1.92
C ILE A 54 -3.00 2.54 0.48
N PRO A 55 -2.54 1.63 -0.40
CA PRO A 55 -2.50 1.90 -1.83
C PRO A 55 -3.92 1.93 -2.39
N VAL A 56 -4.21 2.90 -3.23
CA VAL A 56 -5.51 3.02 -3.87
C VAL A 56 -5.33 3.20 -5.37
N VAL A 57 -6.15 2.52 -6.15
CA VAL A 57 -6.22 2.68 -7.60
C VAL A 57 -7.59 3.26 -7.93
N ILE A 58 -7.60 4.46 -8.48
CA ILE A 58 -8.81 5.19 -8.83
C ILE A 58 -8.99 5.11 -10.34
N THR A 59 -10.16 4.64 -10.77
CA THR A 59 -10.54 4.61 -12.18
C THR A 59 -11.41 5.82 -12.46
N VAL A 60 -11.00 6.66 -13.41
CA VAL A 60 -11.73 7.87 -13.80
C VAL A 60 -12.47 7.59 -15.10
N TYR A 61 -13.74 7.95 -15.14
CA TYR A 61 -14.61 7.75 -16.29
C TYR A 61 -14.82 9.06 -17.06
N GLN A 62 -15.31 8.93 -18.29
CA GLN A 62 -15.50 10.05 -19.21
C GLN A 62 -16.47 11.11 -18.67
N ASP A 63 -17.44 10.71 -17.86
CA ASP A 63 -18.42 11.60 -17.23
C ASP A 63 -17.91 12.27 -15.94
N ARG A 64 -16.59 12.15 -15.66
CA ARG A 64 -15.93 12.64 -14.45
C ARG A 64 -16.33 11.89 -13.18
N SER A 65 -17.08 10.81 -13.30
CA SER A 65 -17.31 9.91 -12.18
C SER A 65 -16.06 9.06 -11.95
N PHE A 66 -15.99 8.44 -10.78
CA PHE A 66 -14.84 7.59 -10.45
C PHE A 66 -15.29 6.37 -9.66
N SER A 67 -14.47 5.34 -9.71
CA SER A 67 -14.51 4.23 -8.77
C SER A 67 -13.10 4.00 -8.27
N PHE A 68 -12.98 3.39 -7.09
CA PHE A 68 -11.64 3.08 -6.57
C PHE A 68 -11.65 1.76 -5.83
N ILE A 69 -10.48 1.13 -5.82
CA ILE A 69 -10.21 -0.06 -5.04
C ILE A 69 -9.03 0.23 -4.11
N THR A 70 -9.13 -0.28 -2.89
CA THR A 70 -8.04 -0.23 -1.93
C THR A 70 -7.33 -1.58 -1.92
N LYS A 71 -6.02 -1.55 -1.83
CA LYS A 71 -5.20 -2.77 -1.75
C LYS A 71 -4.66 -2.93 -0.34
N THR A 72 -4.03 -4.07 -0.07
CA THR A 72 -3.35 -4.27 1.22
C THR A 72 -2.17 -3.30 1.35
N PRO A 73 -1.75 -2.93 2.57
CA PRO A 73 -0.60 -2.04 2.75
C PRO A 73 0.64 -2.57 2.04
N PRO A 74 1.55 -1.69 1.55
CA PRO A 74 2.78 -2.15 0.91
C PRO A 74 3.60 -3.03 1.85
N ALA A 75 4.29 -4.02 1.29
CA ALA A 75 5.13 -4.93 2.07
C ALA A 75 6.16 -4.17 2.92
N ALA A 76 6.76 -3.12 2.35
CA ALA A 76 7.72 -2.29 3.08
C ALA A 76 7.13 -1.66 4.34
N VAL A 77 5.88 -1.17 4.26
CA VAL A 77 5.18 -0.58 5.42
C VAL A 77 4.91 -1.63 6.48
N LEU A 78 4.45 -2.82 6.07
CA LEU A 78 4.18 -3.92 6.99
C LEU A 78 5.46 -4.39 7.70
N LEU A 79 6.56 -4.48 6.95
CA LEU A 79 7.87 -4.86 7.51
C LEU A 79 8.37 -3.83 8.51
N LYS A 80 8.27 -2.54 8.20
CA LYS A 80 8.65 -1.47 9.12
C LYS A 80 7.85 -1.53 10.41
N LYS A 81 6.55 -1.77 10.30
CA LYS A 81 5.67 -1.89 11.47
C LYS A 81 6.02 -3.10 12.33
N ALA A 82 6.26 -4.25 11.68
CA ALA A 82 6.63 -5.48 12.39
C ALA A 82 7.97 -5.34 13.11
N CYS A 83 8.93 -4.65 12.51
CA CYS A 83 10.25 -4.43 13.09
C CYS A 83 10.32 -3.18 13.99
N LYS A 84 9.24 -2.42 14.07
CA LYS A 84 9.15 -1.18 14.87
C LYS A 84 10.19 -0.14 14.47
N ILE A 85 10.47 -0.02 13.17
CA ILE A 85 11.40 0.98 12.62
C ILE A 85 10.65 1.99 11.77
N GLN A 86 11.18 3.21 11.66
CA GLN A 86 10.55 4.27 10.88
C GLN A 86 10.96 4.22 9.40
N SER A 87 12.17 3.77 9.12
CA SER A 87 12.67 3.69 7.75
C SER A 87 13.63 2.52 7.60
N GLY A 88 13.76 2.04 6.37
CA GLY A 88 14.76 1.04 6.02
C GLY A 88 16.15 1.62 5.92
N SER A 89 17.14 0.76 5.64
CA SER A 89 18.54 1.17 5.49
C SER A 89 18.78 1.90 4.17
N ALA A 90 19.58 2.96 4.21
CA ALA A 90 20.06 3.62 3.01
C ALA A 90 21.10 2.78 2.26
N VAL A 91 21.80 1.87 2.98
CA VAL A 91 22.83 0.97 2.42
C VAL A 91 22.51 -0.45 2.91
N PRO A 92 21.46 -1.11 2.38
CA PRO A 92 20.96 -2.37 2.95
C PRO A 92 21.91 -3.54 2.82
N ASN A 93 22.83 -3.52 1.86
CA ASN A 93 23.83 -4.56 1.69
C ASN A 93 24.96 -4.50 2.74
N LYS A 94 25.15 -3.36 3.37
CA LYS A 94 26.21 -3.14 4.36
C LYS A 94 25.67 -2.89 5.75
N THR A 95 24.60 -2.10 5.87
CA THR A 95 24.02 -1.69 7.15
C THR A 95 22.66 -2.34 7.33
N LYS A 96 22.56 -3.23 8.33
CA LYS A 96 21.30 -3.86 8.70
C LYS A 96 20.67 -3.06 9.83
N VAL A 97 19.36 -2.80 9.73
CA VAL A 97 18.64 -1.94 10.69
C VAL A 97 17.71 -2.72 11.60
N ALA A 98 17.35 -3.94 11.24
CA ALA A 98 16.44 -4.76 12.04
C ALA A 98 16.57 -6.24 11.68
N THR A 99 15.93 -7.08 12.48
CA THR A 99 15.83 -8.52 12.26
C THR A 99 14.36 -8.91 12.41
N ILE A 100 13.89 -9.79 11.55
CA ILE A 100 12.52 -10.30 11.57
C ILE A 100 12.55 -11.83 11.53
N THR A 101 11.64 -12.48 12.25
CA THR A 101 11.53 -13.94 12.21
C THR A 101 10.74 -14.38 10.97
N LYS A 102 11.01 -15.60 10.53
CA LYS A 102 10.31 -16.21 9.40
C LYS A 102 8.80 -16.33 9.67
N ALA A 103 8.41 -16.57 10.93
CA ALA A 103 7.01 -16.61 11.34
C ALA A 103 6.29 -15.27 11.11
N GLU A 104 6.95 -14.16 11.43
CA GLU A 104 6.40 -12.82 11.19
C GLU A 104 6.31 -12.52 9.70
N VAL A 105 7.31 -12.91 8.92
CA VAL A 105 7.28 -12.80 7.46
C VAL A 105 6.10 -13.58 6.88
N GLN A 106 5.85 -14.77 7.40
CA GLN A 106 4.69 -15.59 6.99
C GLN A 106 3.37 -14.88 7.25
N LYS A 107 3.22 -14.24 8.41
CA LYS A 107 2.00 -13.47 8.73
C LYS A 107 1.78 -12.32 7.73
N ILE A 108 2.84 -11.61 7.39
CA ILE A 108 2.78 -10.54 6.38
C ILE A 108 2.40 -11.11 5.03
N ALA A 109 2.99 -12.24 4.64
CA ALA A 109 2.69 -12.88 3.36
C ALA A 109 1.22 -13.31 3.28
N GLU A 110 0.68 -13.87 4.35
CA GLU A 110 -0.73 -14.27 4.43
C GLU A 110 -1.66 -13.06 4.27
N LEU A 111 -1.33 -11.95 4.93
CA LEU A 111 -2.10 -10.71 4.83
C LEU A 111 -2.09 -10.15 3.41
N LYS A 112 -0.98 -10.27 2.70
CA LYS A 112 -0.83 -9.73 1.34
C LYS A 112 -1.23 -10.71 0.23
N MET A 113 -1.52 -11.97 0.55
CA MET A 113 -1.84 -12.99 -0.47
C MET A 113 -2.87 -12.51 -1.51
N PRO A 114 -3.96 -11.80 -1.13
CA PRO A 114 -4.92 -11.32 -2.14
C PRO A 114 -4.32 -10.40 -3.21
N ASP A 115 -3.25 -9.69 -2.90
CA ASP A 115 -2.60 -8.74 -3.83
C ASP A 115 -1.33 -9.29 -4.46
N LEU A 116 -0.86 -10.47 -4.03
CA LEU A 116 0.37 -11.05 -4.53
C LEU A 116 0.12 -11.99 -5.70
N ASN A 117 1.02 -11.96 -6.67
CA ASN A 117 1.08 -12.93 -7.75
C ASN A 117 1.98 -14.10 -7.34
N ALA A 118 1.57 -14.80 -6.28
CA ALA A 118 2.32 -15.93 -5.73
C ALA A 118 1.48 -17.20 -5.84
N ALA A 119 2.11 -18.28 -6.30
CA ALA A 119 1.44 -19.56 -6.49
C ALA A 119 1.23 -20.30 -5.15
N SER A 120 2.01 -19.99 -4.12
CA SER A 120 1.94 -20.63 -2.82
C SER A 120 2.35 -19.65 -1.72
N ILE A 121 2.10 -20.04 -0.47
CA ILE A 121 2.53 -19.22 0.67
C ILE A 121 4.06 -19.16 0.78
N GLU A 122 4.77 -20.22 0.42
CA GLU A 122 6.23 -20.25 0.39
C GLU A 122 6.79 -19.24 -0.62
N ALA A 123 6.17 -19.15 -1.80
CA ALA A 123 6.54 -18.16 -2.80
C ALA A 123 6.28 -16.74 -2.29
N ALA A 124 5.17 -16.51 -1.60
CA ALA A 124 4.85 -15.23 -0.98
C ALA A 124 5.88 -14.86 0.10
N ILE A 125 6.28 -15.81 0.94
CA ILE A 125 7.30 -15.61 1.96
C ILE A 125 8.63 -15.21 1.30
N SER A 126 8.99 -15.84 0.20
CA SER A 126 10.21 -15.52 -0.54
C SER A 126 10.17 -14.09 -1.08
N MET A 127 9.03 -13.64 -1.62
CA MET A 127 8.85 -12.27 -2.11
C MET A 127 9.00 -11.24 -0.98
N ILE A 128 8.35 -11.48 0.16
CA ILE A 128 8.43 -10.57 1.32
C ILE A 128 9.85 -10.56 1.90
N SER A 129 10.51 -11.72 1.96
CA SER A 129 11.89 -11.82 2.43
C SER A 129 12.85 -11.03 1.55
N GLY A 130 12.64 -11.05 0.23
CA GLY A 130 13.40 -10.24 -0.72
C GLY A 130 13.24 -8.74 -0.47
N THR A 131 12.01 -8.30 -0.22
CA THR A 131 11.73 -6.91 0.15
C THR A 131 12.43 -6.53 1.46
N ALA A 132 12.37 -7.40 2.47
CA ALA A 132 13.04 -7.18 3.75
C ALA A 132 14.55 -7.02 3.56
N ARG A 133 15.15 -7.88 2.76
CA ARG A 133 16.58 -7.79 2.47
C ARG A 133 16.94 -6.48 1.80
N SER A 134 16.12 -6.00 0.87
CA SER A 134 16.33 -4.72 0.19
C SER A 134 16.21 -3.52 1.13
N MET A 135 15.58 -3.70 2.29
CA MET A 135 15.42 -2.68 3.32
C MET A 135 16.50 -2.75 4.41
N GLY A 136 17.38 -3.71 4.36
CA GLY A 136 18.36 -3.93 5.41
C GLY A 136 17.81 -4.68 6.62
N ILE A 137 16.78 -5.47 6.43
CA ILE A 137 16.16 -6.31 7.46
C ILE A 137 16.63 -7.74 7.25
N THR A 138 17.19 -8.35 8.29
CA THR A 138 17.66 -9.75 8.24
C THR A 138 16.51 -10.68 8.64
N VAL A 139 16.22 -11.65 7.80
CA VAL A 139 15.23 -12.69 8.09
C VAL A 139 15.91 -13.87 8.74
N VAL A 140 15.45 -14.25 9.92
CA VAL A 140 15.97 -15.40 10.70
C VAL A 140 14.88 -16.42 10.95
N ASP A 141 15.27 -17.64 11.24
CA ASP A 141 14.31 -18.72 11.52
C ASP A 141 13.64 -18.59 12.89
#